data_916e9cb56c8301a923843d9a6434544a
#
_entry.id   916e9cb56c8301a923843d9a6434544a
#
_cell.length_a   1.000
_cell.length_b   1.000
_cell.length_c   1.000
_cell.angle_alpha   90.00
_cell.angle_beta   90.00
_cell.angle_gamma   90.00
#
_symmetry.space_group_name_H-M   'P 1'
#
loop_
_entity.id
_entity.type
_entity.pdbx_description
1 polymer ?
#
loop_
_entity_poly.entity_id
_entity_poly.type
_entity_poly.pdbx_seq_one_letter_code
_entity_poly.pdbx_strand_id
1 'polypeptide(L)'
;LMLCAAADEGLLSAASGAKVHALGKIDASYIDAWAGGEGLEQVSDNADDADFARTMSLALFERSARCMCANLTAIMLLTGAGGDEEKPVCVCAEGSLVDKSRYFCPMLEGFLAEYAAGRLGKYAVMNVSRETTLPGSAAAALLNR
;
A
#
# COMPACT_ATOMS: atom_id res chain seq x y z
N LEU A 1 -1.94 -8.56 14.03
CA LEU A 1 -3.14 -9.43 13.96
C LEU A 1 -2.91 -10.65 13.05
N MET A 2 -2.58 -10.49 11.76
CA MET A 2 -2.43 -11.63 10.83
C MET A 2 -1.30 -12.58 11.23
N LEU A 3 -0.11 -12.07 11.58
CA LEU A 3 0.99 -12.91 12.07
C LEU A 3 0.67 -13.58 13.40
N CYS A 4 -0.05 -12.89 14.31
CA CYS A 4 -0.50 -13.52 15.56
C CYS A 4 -1.48 -14.66 15.27
N ALA A 5 -2.46 -14.44 14.38
CA ALA A 5 -3.37 -15.50 13.97
C ALA A 5 -2.63 -16.69 13.33
N ALA A 6 -1.63 -16.42 12.48
CA ALA A 6 -0.81 -17.49 11.90
C ALA A 6 -0.01 -18.27 12.97
N ALA A 7 0.48 -17.58 14.00
CA ALA A 7 1.15 -18.23 15.13
C ALA A 7 0.16 -19.08 15.94
N ASP A 8 -1.04 -18.57 16.23
CA ASP A 8 -2.09 -19.28 16.98
C ASP A 8 -2.60 -20.52 16.24
N GLU A 9 -2.67 -20.47 14.90
CA GLU A 9 -3.05 -21.58 14.03
C GLU A 9 -1.88 -22.57 13.77
N GLY A 10 -0.71 -22.33 14.34
CA GLY A 10 0.45 -23.22 14.20
C GLY A 10 1.12 -23.19 12.81
N LEU A 11 0.91 -22.11 12.05
CA LEU A 11 1.55 -21.88 10.74
C LEU A 11 3.00 -21.39 10.88
N LEU A 12 3.40 -20.97 12.08
CA LEU A 12 4.76 -20.59 12.44
C LEU A 12 5.31 -21.56 13.49
N SER A 13 6.63 -21.68 13.55
CA SER A 13 7.29 -22.40 14.63
C SER A 13 6.96 -21.77 15.99
N ALA A 14 7.04 -22.55 17.06
CA ALA A 14 6.77 -22.05 18.40
C ALA A 14 7.70 -20.88 18.80
N ALA A 15 8.96 -20.92 18.35
CA ALA A 15 9.93 -19.85 18.61
C ALA A 15 9.56 -18.56 17.87
N SER A 16 9.17 -18.64 16.61
CA SER A 16 8.69 -17.51 15.83
C SER A 16 7.37 -16.96 16.36
N GLY A 17 6.44 -17.85 16.74
CA GLY A 17 5.18 -17.47 17.37
C GLY A 17 5.40 -16.66 18.66
N ALA A 18 6.34 -17.07 19.50
CA ALA A 18 6.71 -16.32 20.71
C ALA A 18 7.26 -14.92 20.39
N LYS A 19 8.09 -14.78 19.34
CA LYS A 19 8.58 -13.48 18.88
C LYS A 19 7.43 -12.59 18.40
N VAL A 20 6.53 -13.12 17.57
CA VAL A 20 5.36 -12.40 17.03
C VAL A 20 4.46 -11.89 18.16
N HIS A 21 4.18 -12.71 19.17
CA HIS A 21 3.36 -12.31 20.33
C HIS A 21 4.06 -11.30 21.24
N ALA A 22 5.39 -11.28 21.25
CA ALA A 22 6.17 -10.30 22.01
C ALA A 22 6.31 -8.95 21.29
N LEU A 23 5.91 -8.85 20.01
CA LEU A 23 5.95 -7.60 19.28
C LEU A 23 5.01 -6.57 19.90
N GLY A 24 5.52 -5.37 20.07
CA GLY A 24 4.72 -4.22 20.45
C GLY A 24 3.91 -3.66 19.27
N LYS A 25 3.73 -2.35 19.25
CA LYS A 25 3.04 -1.67 18.15
C LYS A 25 3.88 -1.71 16.88
N ILE A 26 3.33 -2.27 15.83
CA ILE A 26 3.92 -2.34 14.49
C ILE A 26 3.33 -1.21 13.64
N ASP A 27 4.16 -0.49 12.92
CA ASP A 27 3.76 0.47 11.90
C ASP A 27 4.12 -0.01 10.48
N ALA A 28 3.77 0.78 9.47
CA ALA A 28 3.99 0.42 8.08
C ALA A 28 5.48 0.29 7.70
N SER A 29 6.41 0.89 8.45
CA SER A 29 7.85 0.81 8.17
C SER A 29 8.40 -0.59 8.45
N TYR A 30 7.89 -1.27 9.48
CA TYR A 30 8.24 -2.66 9.75
C TYR A 30 7.78 -3.58 8.62
N ILE A 31 6.54 -3.39 8.14
CA ILE A 31 5.99 -4.20 7.05
C ILE A 31 6.80 -3.97 5.76
N ASP A 32 7.21 -2.72 5.49
CA ASP A 32 8.06 -2.39 4.34
C ASP A 32 9.44 -3.03 4.44
N ALA A 33 10.06 -3.01 5.63
CA ALA A 33 11.33 -3.68 5.90
C ALA A 33 11.23 -5.20 5.69
N TRP A 34 10.21 -5.84 6.28
CA TRP A 34 9.99 -7.29 6.15
C TRP A 34 9.69 -7.69 4.69
N ALA A 35 8.91 -6.90 3.95
CA ALA A 35 8.69 -7.12 2.53
C ALA A 35 10.01 -7.11 1.73
N GLY A 36 10.98 -6.28 2.16
CA GLY A 36 12.33 -6.21 1.62
C GLY A 36 13.29 -7.30 2.12
N GLY A 37 12.87 -8.10 3.09
CA GLY A 37 13.72 -9.12 3.72
C GLY A 37 14.57 -8.59 4.87
N GLU A 38 14.31 -7.37 5.34
CA GLU A 38 15.06 -6.71 6.42
C GLU A 38 14.32 -6.85 7.76
N GLY A 39 15.04 -7.11 8.85
CA GLY A 39 14.48 -7.19 10.20
C GLY A 39 13.59 -8.41 10.47
N LEU A 40 13.63 -9.43 9.61
CA LEU A 40 12.83 -10.64 9.74
C LEU A 40 13.17 -11.47 10.98
N GLU A 41 14.38 -11.33 11.52
CA GLU A 41 14.82 -11.96 12.78
C GLU A 41 13.97 -11.53 13.99
N GLN A 42 13.24 -10.42 13.88
CA GLN A 42 12.33 -9.93 14.91
C GLN A 42 11.04 -10.76 15.01
N VAL A 43 10.65 -11.42 13.92
CA VAL A 43 9.38 -12.17 13.78
C VAL A 43 9.58 -13.62 13.43
N SER A 44 10.78 -14.06 13.13
CA SER A 44 11.10 -15.42 12.70
C SER A 44 12.34 -15.95 13.39
N ASP A 45 12.41 -17.27 13.48
CA ASP A 45 13.53 -18.02 14.08
C ASP A 45 14.19 -18.95 13.06
N ASN A 46 13.60 -19.11 11.90
CA ASN A 46 14.08 -19.94 10.79
C ASN A 46 13.73 -19.31 9.43
N ALA A 47 14.29 -19.87 8.36
CA ALA A 47 14.14 -19.36 7.02
C ALA A 47 12.71 -19.46 6.48
N ASP A 48 11.99 -20.54 6.80
CA ASP A 48 10.62 -20.76 6.32
C ASP A 48 9.65 -19.74 6.92
N ASP A 49 9.76 -19.49 8.24
CA ASP A 49 8.96 -18.48 8.92
C ASP A 49 9.32 -17.05 8.46
N ALA A 50 10.61 -16.81 8.14
CA ALA A 50 11.05 -15.55 7.58
C ALA A 50 10.43 -15.30 6.19
N ASP A 51 10.43 -16.32 5.32
CA ASP A 51 9.81 -16.23 3.99
C ASP A 51 8.29 -16.06 4.09
N PHE A 52 7.65 -16.74 5.05
CA PHE A 52 6.23 -16.55 5.36
C PHE A 52 5.94 -15.09 5.76
N ALA A 53 6.69 -14.51 6.69
CA ALA A 53 6.50 -13.13 7.15
C ALA A 53 6.73 -12.12 6.01
N ARG A 54 7.74 -12.35 5.18
CA ARG A 54 8.01 -11.55 3.97
C ARG A 54 6.86 -11.62 2.97
N THR A 55 6.40 -12.82 2.65
CA THR A 55 5.29 -13.05 1.71
C THR A 55 4.01 -12.40 2.19
N MET A 56 3.70 -12.53 3.47
CA MET A 56 2.55 -11.86 4.10
C MET A 56 2.64 -10.34 3.99
N SER A 57 3.83 -9.77 4.19
CA SER A 57 4.06 -8.33 4.08
C SER A 57 3.84 -7.82 2.66
N LEU A 58 4.35 -8.53 1.66
CA LEU A 58 4.11 -8.24 0.25
C LEU A 58 2.63 -8.35 -0.12
N ALA A 59 1.94 -9.40 0.35
CA ALA A 59 0.51 -9.60 0.10
C ALA A 59 -0.35 -8.48 0.70
N LEU A 60 0.05 -7.90 1.83
CA LEU A 60 -0.64 -6.74 2.42
C LEU A 60 -0.52 -5.50 1.53
N PHE A 61 0.67 -5.21 0.98
CA PHE A 61 0.87 -4.11 0.04
C PHE A 61 0.08 -4.34 -1.25
N GLU A 62 0.15 -5.55 -1.79
CA GLU A 62 -0.59 -5.92 -3.01
C GLU A 62 -2.10 -5.74 -2.82
N ARG A 63 -2.66 -6.26 -1.73
CA ARG A 63 -4.07 -6.11 -1.41
C ARG A 63 -4.46 -4.63 -1.27
N SER A 64 -3.66 -3.85 -0.56
CA SER A 64 -3.90 -2.41 -0.36
C SER A 64 -3.88 -1.66 -1.69
N ALA A 65 -2.91 -1.93 -2.55
CA ALA A 65 -2.80 -1.34 -3.87
C ALA A 65 -3.96 -1.74 -4.79
N ARG A 66 -4.40 -3.00 -4.76
CA ARG A 66 -5.59 -3.48 -5.50
C ARG A 66 -6.86 -2.77 -5.05
N CYS A 67 -7.07 -2.62 -3.74
CA CYS A 67 -8.23 -1.91 -3.20
C CYS A 67 -8.22 -0.44 -3.61
N MET A 68 -7.06 0.23 -3.55
CA MET A 68 -6.94 1.62 -3.98
C MET A 68 -7.16 1.76 -5.49
N CYS A 69 -6.60 0.88 -6.31
CA CYS A 69 -6.85 0.85 -7.76
C CYS A 69 -8.35 0.72 -8.07
N ALA A 70 -9.05 -0.19 -7.39
CA ALA A 70 -10.49 -0.38 -7.56
C ALA A 70 -11.28 0.89 -7.21
N ASN A 71 -10.94 1.56 -6.10
CA ASN A 71 -11.60 2.79 -5.67
C ASN A 71 -11.34 3.93 -6.67
N LEU A 72 -10.11 4.16 -7.10
CA LEU A 72 -9.77 5.19 -8.08
C LEU A 72 -10.46 4.93 -9.43
N THR A 73 -10.45 3.68 -9.88
CA THR A 73 -11.13 3.27 -11.11
C THR A 73 -12.65 3.51 -11.02
N ALA A 74 -13.27 3.16 -9.90
CA ALA A 74 -14.69 3.42 -9.69
C ALA A 74 -15.01 4.93 -9.73
N ILE A 75 -14.19 5.76 -9.12
CA ILE A 75 -14.36 7.22 -9.18
C ILE A 75 -14.25 7.71 -10.63
N MET A 76 -13.24 7.27 -11.40
CA MET A 76 -13.08 7.64 -12.80
C MET A 76 -14.25 7.19 -13.66
N LEU A 77 -14.82 6.02 -13.40
CA LEU A 77 -16.01 5.54 -14.11
C LEU A 77 -17.26 6.37 -13.77
N LEU A 78 -17.49 6.66 -12.49
CA LEU A 78 -18.64 7.43 -12.03
C LEU A 78 -18.62 8.87 -12.49
N THR A 79 -17.44 9.49 -12.56
CA THR A 79 -17.27 10.89 -12.97
C THR A 79 -17.10 11.07 -14.49
N GLY A 80 -16.87 9.98 -15.21
CA GLY A 80 -16.51 10.03 -16.62
C GLY A 80 -15.06 10.46 -16.88
N ALA A 81 -14.27 10.79 -15.85
CA ALA A 81 -12.90 11.27 -15.97
C ALA A 81 -11.93 10.19 -16.48
N GLY A 82 -10.74 10.63 -16.92
CA GLY A 82 -9.64 9.75 -17.33
C GLY A 82 -9.88 8.97 -18.63
N GLY A 83 -10.78 9.40 -19.50
CA GLY A 83 -11.02 8.72 -20.78
C GLY A 83 -10.05 9.08 -21.90
N ASP A 84 -9.10 9.98 -21.63
CA ASP A 84 -8.12 10.48 -22.59
C ASP A 84 -6.71 10.20 -22.03
N GLU A 85 -5.91 9.47 -22.77
CA GLU A 85 -4.55 9.10 -22.37
C GLU A 85 -3.62 10.33 -22.30
N GLU A 86 -3.85 11.33 -23.18
CA GLU A 86 -3.07 12.56 -23.19
C GLU A 86 -3.45 13.50 -22.02
N LYS A 87 -4.61 13.25 -21.39
CA LYS A 87 -5.14 14.03 -20.26
C LYS A 87 -5.57 13.12 -19.11
N PRO A 88 -4.64 12.37 -18.53
CA PRO A 88 -4.96 11.47 -17.43
C PRO A 88 -5.43 12.22 -16.18
N VAL A 89 -6.17 11.55 -15.34
CA VAL A 89 -6.54 12.07 -14.02
C VAL A 89 -5.27 12.17 -13.16
N CYS A 90 -5.00 13.35 -12.63
CA CYS A 90 -3.93 13.52 -11.65
C CYS A 90 -4.43 13.13 -10.26
N VAL A 91 -3.89 12.05 -9.69
CA VAL A 91 -4.17 11.59 -8.34
C VAL A 91 -3.13 12.19 -7.39
N CYS A 92 -3.51 13.24 -6.67
CA CYS A 92 -2.64 13.80 -5.63
C CYS A 92 -2.69 12.93 -4.39
N ALA A 93 -1.56 12.31 -4.06
CA ALA A 93 -1.43 11.40 -2.93
C ALA A 93 -0.42 11.95 -1.91
N GLU A 94 -0.79 11.90 -0.65
CA GLU A 94 0.03 12.34 0.48
C GLU A 94 -0.05 11.31 1.62
N GLY A 95 1.03 11.20 2.36
CA GLY A 95 1.12 10.34 3.53
C GLY A 95 2.30 9.36 3.47
N SER A 96 2.69 8.88 4.64
CA SER A 96 3.91 8.06 4.80
C SER A 96 3.89 6.77 3.97
N LEU A 97 2.73 6.18 3.73
CA LEU A 97 2.60 4.97 2.93
C LEU A 97 2.96 5.24 1.46
N VAL A 98 2.46 6.34 0.89
CA VAL A 98 2.74 6.72 -0.51
C VAL A 98 4.15 7.28 -0.68
N ASP A 99 4.64 8.05 0.30
CA ASP A 99 5.93 8.74 0.23
C ASP A 99 7.12 7.82 0.54
N LYS A 100 6.95 6.85 1.44
CA LYS A 100 8.07 6.07 2.00
C LYS A 100 8.08 4.61 1.62
N SER A 101 6.94 4.01 1.24
CA SER A 101 6.90 2.61 0.90
C SER A 101 7.55 2.33 -0.45
N ARG A 102 8.43 1.34 -0.47
CA ARG A 102 9.10 0.84 -1.68
C ARG A 102 8.16 0.02 -2.58
N TYR A 103 7.05 -0.45 -2.04
CA TYR A 103 6.17 -1.44 -2.69
C TYR A 103 4.81 -0.88 -3.09
N PHE A 104 4.21 -0.01 -2.27
CA PHE A 104 2.82 0.40 -2.45
C PHE A 104 2.58 1.15 -3.76
N CYS A 105 3.31 2.25 -4.01
CA CYS A 105 3.10 3.05 -5.22
C CYS A 105 3.44 2.29 -6.51
N PRO A 106 4.58 1.57 -6.63
CA PRO A 106 4.84 0.77 -7.82
C PRO A 106 3.77 -0.28 -8.11
N MET A 107 3.24 -0.95 -7.07
CA MET A 107 2.14 -1.91 -7.24
C MET A 107 0.85 -1.22 -7.68
N LEU A 108 0.50 -0.08 -7.08
CA LEU A 108 -0.68 0.69 -7.44
C LEU A 108 -0.61 1.18 -8.89
N GLU A 109 0.51 1.74 -9.30
CA GLU A 109 0.74 2.21 -10.68
C GLU A 109 0.64 1.05 -11.68
N GLY A 110 1.22 -0.11 -11.34
CA GLY A 110 1.09 -1.34 -12.14
C GLY A 110 -0.36 -1.78 -12.31
N PHE A 111 -1.16 -1.77 -11.23
CA PHE A 111 -2.58 -2.12 -11.31
C PHE A 111 -3.41 -1.07 -12.04
N LEU A 112 -3.11 0.22 -11.90
CA LEU A 112 -3.77 1.26 -12.68
C LEU A 112 -3.48 1.12 -14.17
N ALA A 113 -2.24 0.82 -14.54
CA ALA A 113 -1.87 0.58 -15.92
C ALA A 113 -2.55 -0.68 -16.50
N GLU A 114 -2.56 -1.79 -15.76
CA GLU A 114 -3.14 -3.05 -16.24
C GLU A 114 -4.67 -3.02 -16.29
N TYR A 115 -5.31 -2.60 -15.19
CA TYR A 115 -6.76 -2.73 -15.06
C TYR A 115 -7.50 -1.47 -15.47
N ALA A 116 -7.11 -0.28 -14.98
CA ALA A 116 -7.83 0.94 -15.30
C ALA A 116 -7.58 1.36 -16.75
N ALA A 117 -6.33 1.49 -17.15
CA ALA A 117 -5.97 1.87 -18.51
C ALA A 117 -6.18 0.71 -19.50
N GLY A 118 -5.55 -0.46 -19.26
CA GLY A 118 -5.53 -1.54 -20.22
C GLY A 118 -6.88 -2.22 -20.47
N ARG A 119 -7.78 -2.26 -19.47
CA ARG A 119 -9.09 -2.94 -19.63
C ARG A 119 -10.25 -1.97 -19.76
N LEU A 120 -10.16 -0.77 -19.19
CA LEU A 120 -11.31 0.14 -19.09
C LEU A 120 -11.06 1.48 -19.77
N GLY A 121 -9.88 1.70 -20.35
CA GLY A 121 -9.51 2.98 -21.00
C GLY A 121 -9.59 4.15 -20.03
N LYS A 122 -9.19 3.94 -18.77
CA LYS A 122 -9.20 4.96 -17.72
C LYS A 122 -7.78 5.23 -17.25
N TYR A 123 -7.29 6.41 -17.57
CA TYR A 123 -5.91 6.82 -17.38
C TYR A 123 -5.77 7.71 -16.14
N ALA A 124 -4.83 7.37 -15.29
CA ALA A 124 -4.48 8.14 -14.09
C ALA A 124 -2.96 8.20 -13.92
N VAL A 125 -2.48 9.31 -13.40
CA VAL A 125 -1.08 9.50 -12.99
C VAL A 125 -1.01 9.82 -11.51
N MET A 126 -0.07 9.20 -10.81
CA MET A 126 0.18 9.48 -9.39
C MET A 126 1.08 10.70 -9.26
N ASN A 127 0.65 11.67 -8.48
CA ASN A 127 1.46 12.80 -8.03
C ASN A 127 1.64 12.70 -6.52
N VAL A 128 2.76 12.12 -6.12
CA VAL A 128 3.12 12.01 -4.70
C VAL A 128 3.75 13.32 -4.26
N SER A 129 3.08 14.05 -3.40
CA SER A 129 3.53 15.35 -2.94
C SER A 129 3.70 15.36 -1.43
N ARG A 130 4.74 16.04 -0.97
CA ARG A 130 5.01 16.26 0.45
C ARG A 130 4.40 17.58 0.89
N GLU A 131 3.70 17.57 2.02
CA GLU A 131 3.22 18.80 2.68
C GLU A 131 2.25 19.66 1.85
N THR A 132 1.39 19.05 1.03
CA THR A 132 0.40 19.79 0.21
C THR A 132 -0.94 19.98 0.90
N THR A 133 -1.23 19.24 1.96
CA THR A 133 -2.52 19.31 2.67
C THR A 133 -2.78 20.72 3.22
N LEU A 134 -1.79 21.35 3.82
CA LEU A 134 -1.96 22.69 4.40
C LEU A 134 -2.14 23.79 3.34
N PRO A 135 -1.28 23.89 2.30
CA PRO A 135 -1.49 24.82 1.20
C PRO A 135 -2.79 24.57 0.43
N GLY A 136 -3.14 23.30 0.19
CA GLY A 136 -4.37 22.91 -0.48
C GLY A 136 -5.62 23.31 0.29
N SER A 137 -5.64 23.08 1.59
CA SER A 137 -6.74 23.51 2.47
C SER A 137 -6.88 25.02 2.53
N ALA A 138 -5.77 25.75 2.59
CA ALA A 138 -5.77 27.21 2.56
C ALA A 138 -6.29 27.75 1.21
N ALA A 139 -5.86 27.17 0.09
CA ALA A 139 -6.36 27.53 -1.24
C ALA A 139 -7.87 27.27 -1.38
N ALA A 140 -8.35 26.11 -0.93
CA ALA A 140 -9.77 25.76 -0.94
C ALA A 140 -10.60 26.74 -0.09
N ALA A 141 -10.11 27.15 1.08
CA ALA A 141 -10.78 28.12 1.93
C ALA A 141 -10.84 29.53 1.30
N LEU A 142 -9.85 29.91 0.51
CA LEU A 142 -9.83 31.19 -0.22
C LEU A 142 -10.77 31.18 -1.43
N LEU A 143 -10.91 30.06 -2.13
CA LEU A 143 -11.74 29.93 -3.32
C LEU A 143 -13.24 29.81 -3.00
N ASN A 144 -13.60 29.43 -1.77
CA ASN A 144 -14.97 29.26 -1.31
C ASN A 144 -15.51 30.44 -0.46
N ARG A 145 -14.94 31.63 -0.64
CA ARG A 145 -15.42 32.89 -0.03
C ARG A 145 -16.42 33.62 -0.93
#